data_4e7c4405cdd6b4ed717769c4fd4e610d
#
_entry.id   4e7c4405cdd6b4ed717769c4fd4e610d
#
_cell.length_a   1.000
_cell.length_b   1.000
_cell.length_c   1.000
_cell.angle_alpha   90.00
_cell.angle_beta   90.00
_cell.angle_gamma   90.00
#
_symmetry.space_group_name_H-M   'P 1'
#
loop_
_entity.id
_entity.type
_entity.pdbx_description
1 polymer ?
#
loop_
_entity_poly.entity_id
_entity_poly.type
_entity_poly.pdbx_seq_one_letter_code
_entity_poly.pdbx_strand_id
1 'polypeptide(L)'
;MPNVIDRSRAEALIREQVVSTIFQDAPKQSVVMQLGRKLPNMTSKQTRIPVLSMLPLAYWVNGDTGYKQTSRQAWENVYLTAGELAVIVPIPEAVLADAEFDILGEVTPRVNEAIGLRVDQAILFGINRPAEWQNDIITVARQAGNNVSGGISYDSLLGENGLFAKVEDAGYTVDGVVAAMGAKASLRGIKDTNGHPLYKSDMQGTTPYALDGAPIYFPENGSFDTSVARMVAGNFKQLVYAIRQDVDVKILDQAVIQDPSTKDIIFNLAQQDMIALRVTFRMGWAMPNPATRMNENRVNVPFAYIDAATAYTDQTVTFTVKDNAKSSPNAIDGAAVNVNGSIRLTGTDGTAVFHLRAGEYPYSVKADGYRPQTGTVTVAAAAVPVAVTLPASQ
;
A
#
# COMPACT_ATOMS: atom_id res chain seq x y z
N MET A 1 29.10 -24.84 -65.77
CA MET A 1 29.16 -24.00 -64.55
C MET A 1 29.22 -24.96 -63.36
N PRO A 2 30.17 -24.84 -62.45
CA PRO A 2 30.20 -25.72 -61.29
C PRO A 2 28.95 -25.48 -60.44
N ASN A 3 28.19 -26.56 -60.14
CA ASN A 3 27.09 -26.54 -59.20
C ASN A 3 27.65 -26.33 -57.79
N VAL A 4 27.74 -25.07 -57.37
CA VAL A 4 28.07 -24.71 -56.00
C VAL A 4 26.79 -24.88 -55.17
N ILE A 5 26.88 -25.62 -54.07
CA ILE A 5 25.80 -25.68 -53.05
C ILE A 5 25.77 -24.32 -52.36
N ASP A 6 24.79 -23.51 -52.73
CA ASP A 6 24.59 -22.18 -52.16
C ASP A 6 23.90 -22.30 -50.79
N ARG A 7 24.18 -21.31 -49.91
CA ARG A 7 23.66 -21.28 -48.54
C ARG A 7 22.11 -21.41 -48.47
N SER A 8 21.42 -20.81 -49.45
CA SER A 8 19.96 -20.91 -49.58
C SER A 8 19.44 -22.31 -49.89
N ARG A 9 20.27 -23.17 -50.50
CA ARG A 9 19.93 -24.59 -50.83
C ARG A 9 20.35 -25.57 -49.73
N ALA A 10 21.21 -25.13 -48.80
CA ALA A 10 21.69 -25.91 -47.67
C ALA A 10 21.05 -25.45 -46.32
N GLU A 11 20.09 -24.54 -46.37
CA GLU A 11 19.48 -23.93 -45.18
C GLU A 11 18.85 -24.99 -44.21
N ALA A 12 18.27 -26.04 -44.76
CA ALA A 12 17.72 -27.19 -43.98
C ALA A 12 18.81 -28.04 -43.32
N LEU A 13 20.09 -27.91 -43.72
CA LEU A 13 21.22 -28.64 -43.14
C LEU A 13 22.07 -27.81 -42.20
N ILE A 14 21.82 -26.48 -42.15
CA ILE A 14 22.47 -25.57 -41.22
C ILE A 14 21.76 -25.63 -39.89
N ARG A 15 22.38 -26.26 -38.89
CA ARG A 15 21.90 -26.27 -37.54
C ARG A 15 21.92 -24.82 -36.98
N GLU A 16 20.78 -24.30 -36.61
CA GLU A 16 20.71 -23.12 -35.79
C GLU A 16 21.25 -23.45 -34.38
N GLN A 17 22.18 -22.67 -33.92
CA GLN A 17 22.67 -22.79 -32.54
C GLN A 17 21.69 -22.07 -31.63
N VAL A 18 20.85 -22.82 -30.93
CA VAL A 18 20.00 -22.32 -29.90
C VAL A 18 20.84 -22.09 -28.65
N VAL A 19 20.78 -20.90 -28.08
CA VAL A 19 21.40 -20.60 -26.79
C VAL A 19 20.65 -21.37 -25.72
N SER A 20 21.34 -22.20 -24.96
CA SER A 20 20.73 -23.07 -23.93
C SER A 20 20.26 -22.32 -22.69
N THR A 21 20.38 -20.99 -22.66
CA THR A 21 19.98 -20.14 -21.53
C THR A 21 18.91 -19.16 -21.98
N ILE A 22 17.79 -19.11 -21.27
CA ILE A 22 16.76 -18.12 -21.51
C ILE A 22 17.29 -16.74 -21.05
N PHE A 23 17.34 -15.78 -21.97
CA PHE A 23 17.73 -14.42 -21.65
C PHE A 23 16.55 -13.67 -21.03
N GLN A 24 16.61 -13.41 -19.73
CA GLN A 24 15.60 -12.68 -19.00
C GLN A 24 16.23 -11.92 -17.82
N ASP A 25 15.56 -10.83 -17.39
CA ASP A 25 15.98 -10.10 -16.20
C ASP A 25 15.71 -10.90 -14.92
N ALA A 26 16.51 -10.63 -13.89
CA ALA A 26 16.28 -11.19 -12.57
C ALA A 26 14.90 -10.77 -12.00
N PRO A 27 14.16 -11.68 -11.35
CA PRO A 27 12.86 -11.36 -10.77
C PRO A 27 12.98 -10.25 -9.72
N LYS A 28 12.08 -9.27 -9.78
CA LYS A 28 12.10 -8.11 -8.90
C LYS A 28 11.24 -8.35 -7.66
N GLN A 29 11.76 -8.02 -6.50
CA GLN A 29 11.08 -8.21 -5.22
C GLN A 29 10.14 -7.05 -4.88
N SER A 30 9.18 -7.28 -3.95
CA SER A 30 8.31 -6.25 -3.39
C SER A 30 9.12 -5.23 -2.58
N VAL A 31 8.96 -3.95 -2.90
CA VAL A 31 9.60 -2.84 -2.18
C VAL A 31 8.95 -2.64 -0.81
N VAL A 32 7.63 -2.80 -0.71
CA VAL A 32 6.91 -2.66 0.56
C VAL A 32 7.33 -3.72 1.56
N MET A 33 7.56 -4.97 1.13
CA MET A 33 8.05 -6.03 2.00
C MET A 33 9.51 -5.82 2.45
N GLN A 34 10.32 -5.10 1.66
CA GLN A 34 11.68 -4.74 2.05
C GLN A 34 11.72 -3.63 3.10
N LEU A 35 10.85 -2.64 2.97
CA LEU A 35 10.82 -1.46 3.84
C LEU A 35 9.98 -1.68 5.10
N GLY A 36 8.88 -2.41 4.99
CA GLY A 36 7.94 -2.65 6.07
C GLY A 36 8.49 -3.57 7.16
N ARG A 37 7.94 -3.44 8.36
CA ARG A 37 8.31 -4.28 9.51
C ARG A 37 7.59 -5.62 9.45
N LYS A 38 8.34 -6.70 9.29
CA LYS A 38 7.80 -8.07 9.37
C LYS A 38 7.50 -8.44 10.82
N LEU A 39 6.29 -8.90 11.09
CA LEU A 39 5.87 -9.52 12.35
C LEU A 39 6.04 -11.06 12.29
N PRO A 40 5.94 -11.76 13.43
CA PRO A 40 5.85 -13.21 13.44
C PRO A 40 4.72 -13.72 12.56
N ASN A 41 4.89 -14.91 12.00
CA ASN A 41 3.92 -15.50 11.09
C ASN A 41 2.55 -15.69 11.78
N MET A 42 1.48 -15.45 11.03
CA MET A 42 0.11 -15.58 11.53
C MET A 42 -0.29 -17.04 11.69
N THR A 43 -0.88 -17.39 12.82
CA THR A 43 -1.42 -18.75 13.06
C THR A 43 -2.89 -18.87 12.72
N SER A 44 -3.62 -17.75 12.60
CA SER A 44 -5.05 -17.68 12.26
C SER A 44 -5.31 -16.68 11.12
N LYS A 45 -6.51 -16.70 10.52
CA LYS A 45 -6.90 -15.74 9.46
C LYS A 45 -6.76 -14.29 9.93
N GLN A 46 -6.98 -14.03 11.22
CA GLN A 46 -6.91 -12.69 11.80
C GLN A 46 -6.00 -12.69 13.03
N THR A 47 -5.11 -11.71 13.09
CA THR A 47 -4.20 -11.49 14.23
C THR A 47 -4.48 -10.12 14.82
N ARG A 48 -4.59 -10.06 16.15
CA ARG A 48 -4.83 -8.84 16.90
C ARG A 48 -3.52 -8.23 17.37
N ILE A 49 -3.32 -6.95 17.10
CA ILE A 49 -2.20 -6.15 17.59
C ILE A 49 -2.72 -5.16 18.62
N PRO A 50 -2.34 -5.24 19.90
CA PRO A 50 -2.64 -4.20 20.88
C PRO A 50 -1.82 -2.95 20.54
N VAL A 51 -2.49 -1.81 20.40
CA VAL A 51 -1.88 -0.53 20.06
C VAL A 51 -2.22 0.49 21.13
N LEU A 52 -1.27 1.30 21.54
CA LEU A 52 -1.48 2.37 22.50
C LEU A 52 -2.40 3.45 21.90
N SER A 53 -3.52 3.72 22.56
CA SER A 53 -4.51 4.69 22.09
C SER A 53 -4.56 5.96 22.94
N MET A 54 -4.06 5.91 24.17
CA MET A 54 -3.99 7.07 25.07
C MET A 54 -2.73 7.02 25.90
N LEU A 55 -2.07 8.18 26.02
CA LEU A 55 -0.85 8.34 26.80
C LEU A 55 -1.14 8.92 28.19
N PRO A 56 -0.43 8.50 29.24
CA PRO A 56 -0.53 9.11 30.56
C PRO A 56 0.04 10.54 30.53
N LEU A 57 -0.59 11.46 31.26
CA LEU A 57 -0.12 12.83 31.45
C LEU A 57 0.59 12.96 32.79
N ALA A 58 1.67 13.73 32.81
CA ALA A 58 2.37 14.12 34.03
C ALA A 58 1.99 15.54 34.40
N TYR A 59 1.86 15.82 35.72
CA TYR A 59 1.48 17.12 36.24
C TYR A 59 2.53 17.60 37.24
N TRP A 60 2.79 18.90 37.21
CA TRP A 60 3.60 19.54 38.24
C TRP A 60 2.79 19.71 39.52
N VAL A 61 3.39 19.36 40.65
CA VAL A 61 2.78 19.51 41.97
C VAL A 61 3.33 20.79 42.63
N ASN A 62 2.44 21.67 43.04
CA ASN A 62 2.81 22.89 43.72
C ASN A 62 2.93 22.67 45.25
N GLY A 63 4.13 22.91 45.79
CA GLY A 63 4.42 22.78 47.22
C GLY A 63 4.55 21.35 47.73
N ASP A 64 5.02 21.22 48.97
CA ASP A 64 5.34 19.92 49.58
C ASP A 64 4.08 19.06 49.89
N THR A 65 2.92 19.68 49.97
CA THR A 65 1.64 19.05 50.33
C THR A 65 0.63 19.00 49.16
N GLY A 66 1.08 19.34 47.92
CA GLY A 66 0.22 19.36 46.75
C GLY A 66 -0.34 18.00 46.37
N TYR A 67 -1.61 17.95 45.95
CA TYR A 67 -2.28 16.72 45.51
C TYR A 67 -1.71 16.20 44.18
N LYS A 68 -1.41 14.89 44.13
CA LYS A 68 -0.98 14.19 42.91
C LYS A 68 -2.22 13.81 42.10
N GLN A 69 -2.25 14.20 40.84
CA GLN A 69 -3.35 13.89 39.93
C GLN A 69 -3.18 12.49 39.33
N THR A 70 -4.31 11.84 39.07
CA THR A 70 -4.31 10.54 38.38
C THR A 70 -4.34 10.75 36.87
N SER A 71 -3.67 9.87 36.13
CA SER A 71 -3.71 9.83 34.67
C SER A 71 -4.12 8.47 34.18
N ARG A 72 -4.66 8.39 32.98
CA ARG A 72 -5.13 7.15 32.35
C ARG A 72 -4.23 6.78 31.17
N GLN A 73 -4.16 5.49 30.91
CA GLN A 73 -3.54 4.92 29.71
C GLN A 73 -4.52 3.91 29.13
N ALA A 74 -4.66 3.89 27.80
CA ALA A 74 -5.56 2.99 27.13
C ALA A 74 -4.89 2.32 25.91
N TRP A 75 -5.41 1.14 25.55
CA TRP A 75 -4.98 0.38 24.39
C TRP A 75 -6.19 0.06 23.52
N GLU A 76 -5.98 0.06 22.23
CA GLU A 76 -6.94 -0.41 21.22
C GLU A 76 -6.34 -1.56 20.43
N ASN A 77 -7.20 -2.31 19.76
CA ASN A 77 -6.78 -3.42 18.94
C ASN A 77 -6.82 -3.04 17.47
N VAL A 78 -5.71 -3.25 16.77
CA VAL A 78 -5.63 -3.22 15.32
C VAL A 78 -5.57 -4.67 14.83
N TYR A 79 -6.35 -4.99 13.81
CA TYR A 79 -6.44 -6.35 13.28
C TYR A 79 -5.70 -6.46 11.96
N LEU A 80 -4.83 -7.48 11.87
CA LEU A 80 -4.30 -7.95 10.60
C LEU A 80 -5.21 -9.07 10.08
N THR A 81 -5.75 -8.90 8.91
CA THR A 81 -6.53 -9.96 8.24
C THR A 81 -5.75 -10.49 7.05
N ALA A 82 -5.56 -11.81 7.00
CA ALA A 82 -4.84 -12.44 5.90
C ALA A 82 -5.68 -12.46 4.63
N GLY A 83 -5.21 -11.78 3.59
CA GLY A 83 -5.67 -11.91 2.21
C GLY A 83 -4.94 -13.07 1.50
N GLU A 84 -5.59 -13.68 0.52
CA GLU A 84 -5.03 -14.75 -0.30
C GLU A 84 -4.75 -14.24 -1.71
N LEU A 85 -3.54 -14.47 -2.19
CA LEU A 85 -3.14 -14.33 -3.59
C LEU A 85 -2.93 -15.73 -4.17
N ALA A 86 -3.51 -15.99 -5.33
CA ALA A 86 -3.36 -17.26 -6.02
C ALA A 86 -3.15 -17.03 -7.52
N VAL A 87 -2.31 -17.88 -8.10
CA VAL A 87 -2.06 -17.94 -9.55
C VAL A 87 -2.13 -19.39 -9.98
N ILE A 88 -2.75 -19.65 -11.13
CA ILE A 88 -2.76 -20.94 -11.77
C ILE A 88 -2.16 -20.78 -13.17
N VAL A 89 -1.10 -21.53 -13.47
CA VAL A 89 -0.43 -21.52 -14.76
C VAL A 89 -0.60 -22.90 -15.39
N PRO A 90 -1.49 -23.09 -16.40
CA PRO A 90 -1.64 -24.36 -17.11
C PRO A 90 -0.50 -24.52 -18.14
N ILE A 91 0.07 -25.72 -18.23
CA ILE A 91 1.18 -26.06 -19.11
C ILE A 91 0.87 -27.43 -19.73
N PRO A 92 0.91 -27.58 -21.08
CA PRO A 92 0.77 -28.89 -21.73
C PRO A 92 1.92 -29.83 -21.37
N GLU A 93 1.62 -31.11 -21.10
CA GLU A 93 2.66 -32.10 -20.75
C GLU A 93 3.65 -32.32 -21.89
N ALA A 94 3.18 -32.30 -23.15
CA ALA A 94 4.04 -32.39 -24.31
C ALA A 94 5.12 -31.31 -24.35
N VAL A 95 4.77 -30.07 -23.97
CA VAL A 95 5.74 -28.94 -23.89
C VAL A 95 6.78 -29.20 -22.82
N LEU A 96 6.41 -29.79 -21.68
CA LEU A 96 7.37 -30.12 -20.61
C LEU A 96 8.29 -31.29 -21.02
N ALA A 97 7.75 -32.28 -21.77
CA ALA A 97 8.53 -33.43 -22.24
C ALA A 97 9.52 -33.04 -23.33
N ASP A 98 9.12 -32.11 -24.22
CA ASP A 98 9.94 -31.69 -25.37
C ASP A 98 10.84 -30.50 -25.06
N ALA A 99 10.69 -29.83 -23.91
CA ALA A 99 11.46 -28.68 -23.55
C ALA A 99 12.90 -29.06 -23.19
N GLU A 100 13.86 -28.33 -23.77
CA GLU A 100 15.27 -28.40 -23.38
C GLU A 100 15.58 -27.66 -22.06
N PHE A 101 14.60 -26.93 -21.51
CA PHE A 101 14.72 -26.08 -20.32
C PHE A 101 13.79 -26.55 -19.21
N ASP A 102 14.18 -26.30 -17.95
CA ASP A 102 13.32 -26.46 -16.79
C ASP A 102 12.27 -25.35 -16.73
N ILE A 103 11.12 -25.56 -17.42
CA ILE A 103 10.02 -24.59 -17.47
C ILE A 103 9.47 -24.31 -16.06
N LEU A 104 9.37 -25.31 -15.19
CA LEU A 104 8.84 -25.13 -13.82
C LEU A 104 9.77 -24.29 -12.97
N GLY A 105 11.09 -24.48 -13.12
CA GLY A 105 12.12 -23.67 -12.46
C GLY A 105 12.11 -22.21 -12.92
N GLU A 106 11.73 -21.93 -14.17
CA GLU A 106 11.64 -20.57 -14.72
C GLU A 106 10.32 -19.87 -14.36
N VAL A 107 9.21 -20.60 -14.28
CA VAL A 107 7.89 -20.03 -13.98
C VAL A 107 7.79 -19.57 -12.51
N THR A 108 8.33 -20.34 -11.57
CA THR A 108 8.22 -20.07 -10.14
C THR A 108 8.76 -18.67 -9.73
N PRO A 109 9.96 -18.24 -10.14
CA PRO A 109 10.46 -16.91 -9.85
C PRO A 109 9.58 -15.78 -10.42
N ARG A 110 9.01 -15.98 -11.62
CA ARG A 110 8.12 -14.99 -12.25
C ARG A 110 6.78 -14.88 -11.54
N VAL A 111 6.26 -15.97 -11.02
CA VAL A 111 5.05 -15.94 -10.18
C VAL A 111 5.32 -15.21 -8.87
N ASN A 112 6.49 -15.40 -8.25
CA ASN A 112 6.89 -14.66 -7.05
C ASN A 112 7.00 -13.15 -7.31
N GLU A 113 7.55 -12.75 -8.46
CA GLU A 113 7.58 -11.35 -8.90
C GLU A 113 6.16 -10.79 -9.07
N ALA A 114 5.25 -11.54 -9.70
CA ALA A 114 3.85 -11.14 -9.88
C ALA A 114 3.11 -10.99 -8.54
N ILE A 115 3.39 -11.85 -7.54
CA ILE A 115 2.88 -11.73 -6.18
C ILE A 115 3.41 -10.44 -5.55
N GLY A 116 4.71 -10.17 -5.62
CA GLY A 116 5.33 -8.96 -5.11
C GLY A 116 4.73 -7.68 -5.71
N LEU A 117 4.51 -7.68 -7.04
CA LEU A 117 3.84 -6.59 -7.76
C LEU A 117 2.44 -6.34 -7.19
N ARG A 118 1.62 -7.38 -7.01
CA ARG A 118 0.25 -7.24 -6.49
C ARG A 118 0.21 -6.77 -5.04
N VAL A 119 1.14 -7.22 -4.21
CA VAL A 119 1.29 -6.76 -2.82
C VAL A 119 1.60 -5.26 -2.79
N ASP A 120 2.60 -4.81 -3.56
CA ASP A 120 2.97 -3.40 -3.63
C ASP A 120 1.80 -2.54 -4.14
N GLN A 121 1.11 -2.95 -5.20
CA GLN A 121 -0.05 -2.25 -5.74
C GLN A 121 -1.20 -2.14 -4.74
N ALA A 122 -1.49 -3.20 -4.01
CA ALA A 122 -2.58 -3.22 -3.03
C ALA A 122 -2.26 -2.34 -1.80
N ILE A 123 -1.03 -2.33 -1.32
CA ILE A 123 -0.63 -1.58 -0.12
C ILE A 123 -0.39 -0.10 -0.42
N LEU A 124 0.32 0.22 -1.51
CA LEU A 124 0.61 1.61 -1.87
C LEU A 124 -0.60 2.32 -2.47
N PHE A 125 -1.30 1.69 -3.42
CA PHE A 125 -2.29 2.33 -4.27
C PHE A 125 -3.71 1.76 -4.14
N GLY A 126 -3.92 0.71 -3.34
CA GLY A 126 -5.23 0.08 -3.16
C GLY A 126 -5.76 -0.67 -4.38
N ILE A 127 -4.92 -0.95 -5.38
CA ILE A 127 -5.33 -1.64 -6.60
C ILE A 127 -5.58 -3.11 -6.30
N ASN A 128 -6.80 -3.59 -6.53
CA ASN A 128 -7.25 -4.96 -6.28
C ASN A 128 -7.00 -5.43 -4.82
N ARG A 129 -7.02 -4.52 -3.85
CA ARG A 129 -6.85 -4.88 -2.45
C ARG A 129 -8.05 -5.70 -1.95
N PRO A 130 -7.84 -6.66 -1.04
CA PRO A 130 -8.94 -7.33 -0.35
C PRO A 130 -9.81 -6.32 0.41
N ALA A 131 -11.14 -6.50 0.38
CA ALA A 131 -12.08 -5.59 1.05
C ALA A 131 -11.87 -5.53 2.58
N GLU A 132 -11.34 -6.60 3.17
CA GLU A 132 -11.05 -6.72 4.60
C GLU A 132 -9.79 -5.94 5.04
N TRP A 133 -8.98 -5.45 4.09
CA TRP A 133 -7.76 -4.69 4.40
C TRP A 133 -8.06 -3.22 4.64
N GLN A 134 -7.18 -2.56 5.39
CA GLN A 134 -7.20 -1.11 5.59
C GLN A 134 -7.08 -0.36 4.27
N ASN A 135 -7.33 0.96 4.29
CA ASN A 135 -7.04 1.83 3.16
C ASN A 135 -5.55 1.80 2.83
N ASP A 136 -5.24 1.93 1.55
CA ASP A 136 -3.89 2.04 1.03
C ASP A 136 -3.19 3.31 1.54
N ILE A 137 -1.86 3.31 1.48
CA ILE A 137 -1.01 4.39 1.98
C ILE A 137 -1.37 5.73 1.33
N ILE A 138 -1.55 5.77 0.02
CA ILE A 138 -1.89 6.99 -0.73
C ILE A 138 -3.24 7.55 -0.27
N THR A 139 -4.26 6.72 -0.15
CA THR A 139 -5.59 7.15 0.31
C THR A 139 -5.54 7.70 1.73
N VAL A 140 -4.82 7.03 2.64
CA VAL A 140 -4.66 7.49 4.03
C VAL A 140 -3.89 8.81 4.10
N ALA A 141 -2.77 8.94 3.36
CA ALA A 141 -1.99 10.18 3.29
C ALA A 141 -2.80 11.35 2.71
N ARG A 142 -3.60 11.09 1.67
CA ARG A 142 -4.49 12.08 1.07
C ARG A 142 -5.56 12.56 2.03
N GLN A 143 -6.19 11.65 2.76
CA GLN A 143 -7.20 11.99 3.76
C GLN A 143 -6.63 12.84 4.89
N ALA A 144 -5.37 12.64 5.25
CA ALA A 144 -4.65 13.46 6.22
C ALA A 144 -4.20 14.83 5.66
N GLY A 145 -4.33 15.06 4.34
CA GLY A 145 -3.81 16.27 3.70
C GLY A 145 -2.30 16.26 3.47
N ASN A 146 -1.68 15.07 3.51
CA ASN A 146 -0.25 14.87 3.31
C ASN A 146 0.10 14.67 1.83
N ASN A 147 -0.53 15.44 0.95
CA ASN A 147 -0.18 15.48 -0.46
C ASN A 147 0.53 16.76 -0.83
N VAL A 148 1.46 16.68 -1.78
CA VAL A 148 2.18 17.80 -2.36
C VAL A 148 1.84 17.84 -3.84
N SER A 149 1.25 18.95 -4.29
CA SER A 149 0.88 19.15 -5.70
C SER A 149 2.06 19.69 -6.50
N GLY A 150 2.15 19.30 -7.77
CA GLY A 150 3.14 19.79 -8.71
C GLY A 150 4.22 18.78 -9.07
N GLY A 151 5.32 19.28 -9.62
CA GLY A 151 6.45 18.46 -10.05
C GLY A 151 7.43 18.15 -8.91
N ILE A 152 8.43 17.30 -9.22
CA ILE A 152 9.57 17.08 -8.33
C ILE A 152 10.51 18.29 -8.45
N SER A 153 10.60 19.09 -7.40
CA SER A 153 11.48 20.26 -7.24
C SER A 153 12.11 20.23 -5.86
N TYR A 154 13.08 21.10 -5.59
CA TYR A 154 13.67 21.21 -4.27
C TYR A 154 12.62 21.56 -3.21
N ASP A 155 11.77 22.55 -3.50
CA ASP A 155 10.72 23.01 -2.57
C ASP A 155 9.64 21.95 -2.35
N SER A 156 9.26 21.21 -3.38
CA SER A 156 8.28 20.11 -3.22
C SER A 156 8.83 18.91 -2.46
N LEU A 157 10.14 18.74 -2.38
CA LEU A 157 10.79 17.67 -1.62
C LEU A 157 11.12 18.09 -0.20
N LEU A 158 11.89 19.17 -0.03
CA LEU A 158 12.51 19.58 1.23
C LEU A 158 12.08 20.99 1.70
N GLY A 159 11.22 21.69 0.95
CA GLY A 159 10.68 22.98 1.35
C GLY A 159 9.69 22.87 2.51
N GLU A 160 9.27 24.03 3.08
CA GLU A 160 8.41 24.16 4.26
C GLU A 160 7.07 23.40 4.14
N ASN A 161 6.50 23.28 2.95
CA ASN A 161 5.30 22.48 2.66
C ASN A 161 5.61 21.26 1.76
N GLY A 162 6.87 20.84 1.76
CA GLY A 162 7.35 19.75 0.94
C GLY A 162 6.99 18.37 1.49
N LEU A 163 7.43 17.37 0.75
CA LEU A 163 7.15 15.96 1.02
C LEU A 163 7.64 15.52 2.41
N PHE A 164 8.85 15.94 2.81
CA PHE A 164 9.45 15.61 4.11
C PHE A 164 8.75 16.39 5.23
N ALA A 165 8.55 17.69 5.06
CA ALA A 165 7.89 18.53 6.05
C ALA A 165 6.50 18.00 6.43
N LYS A 166 5.72 17.49 5.48
CA LYS A 166 4.41 16.88 5.75
C LYS A 166 4.48 15.67 6.68
N VAL A 167 5.52 14.84 6.59
CA VAL A 167 5.72 13.67 7.45
C VAL A 167 6.24 14.10 8.82
N GLU A 168 7.12 15.10 8.85
CA GLU A 168 7.71 15.66 10.09
C GLU A 168 6.67 16.42 10.91
N ASP A 169 5.82 17.22 10.29
CA ASP A 169 4.68 17.89 10.92
C ASP A 169 3.68 16.90 11.52
N ALA A 170 3.56 15.70 10.89
CA ALA A 170 2.78 14.62 11.45
C ALA A 170 3.43 13.95 12.66
N GLY A 171 4.67 14.32 13.02
CA GLY A 171 5.42 13.79 14.16
C GLY A 171 6.21 12.52 13.86
N TYR A 172 6.55 12.26 12.60
CA TYR A 172 7.32 11.09 12.16
C TYR A 172 8.58 11.51 11.40
N THR A 173 9.62 10.70 11.48
CA THR A 173 10.82 10.85 10.66
C THR A 173 10.69 10.01 9.40
N VAL A 174 11.15 10.52 8.27
CA VAL A 174 11.21 9.77 7.02
C VAL A 174 12.35 8.75 7.09
N ASP A 175 12.05 7.48 6.93
CA ASP A 175 13.04 6.40 6.91
C ASP A 175 13.22 5.76 5.52
N GLY A 176 12.35 6.11 4.58
CA GLY A 176 12.44 5.64 3.20
C GLY A 176 11.54 6.43 2.26
N VAL A 177 11.93 6.40 1.00
CA VAL A 177 11.19 7.02 -0.09
C VAL A 177 11.01 5.99 -1.20
N VAL A 178 9.80 5.88 -1.73
CA VAL A 178 9.49 5.05 -2.90
C VAL A 178 9.10 5.97 -4.04
N ALA A 179 9.76 5.85 -5.18
CA ALA A 179 9.56 6.76 -6.30
C ALA A 179 9.41 6.02 -7.63
N ALA A 180 8.66 6.62 -8.54
CA ALA A 180 8.59 6.16 -9.91
C ALA A 180 9.99 6.19 -10.57
N MET A 181 10.27 5.27 -11.49
CA MET A 181 11.57 5.22 -12.18
C MET A 181 11.90 6.54 -12.90
N GLY A 182 10.91 7.23 -13.46
CA GLY A 182 11.06 8.53 -14.09
C GLY A 182 11.51 9.65 -13.15
N ALA A 183 11.31 9.50 -11.83
CA ALA A 183 11.75 10.45 -10.83
C ALA A 183 13.28 10.60 -10.79
N LYS A 184 14.04 9.58 -11.19
CA LYS A 184 15.52 9.65 -11.33
C LYS A 184 15.94 10.81 -12.23
N ALA A 185 15.26 10.97 -13.38
CA ALA A 185 15.56 12.05 -14.31
C ALA A 185 15.18 13.43 -13.74
N SER A 186 14.02 13.50 -13.06
CA SER A 186 13.58 14.74 -12.41
C SER A 186 14.53 15.18 -11.31
N LEU A 187 14.98 14.26 -10.44
CA LEU A 187 15.96 14.55 -9.39
C LEU A 187 17.27 15.10 -9.94
N ARG A 188 17.82 14.47 -10.96
CA ARG A 188 19.06 14.96 -11.63
C ARG A 188 18.88 16.30 -12.32
N GLY A 189 17.64 16.62 -12.71
CA GLY A 189 17.30 17.89 -13.37
C GLY A 189 17.12 19.06 -12.42
N ILE A 190 17.11 18.85 -11.09
CA ILE A 190 16.97 19.93 -10.10
C ILE A 190 18.24 20.78 -10.07
N LYS A 191 18.08 22.08 -10.36
CA LYS A 191 19.17 23.05 -10.40
C LYS A 191 18.84 24.27 -9.56
N ASP A 192 19.88 24.95 -9.06
CA ASP A 192 19.75 26.26 -8.43
C ASP A 192 19.47 27.37 -9.47
N THR A 193 19.28 28.59 -9.02
CA THR A 193 19.07 29.77 -9.87
C THR A 193 20.25 30.08 -10.78
N ASN A 194 21.44 29.58 -10.46
CA ASN A 194 22.68 29.75 -11.24
C ASN A 194 22.93 28.59 -12.22
N GLY A 195 22.01 27.58 -12.24
CA GLY A 195 22.13 26.42 -13.12
C GLY A 195 22.97 25.28 -12.59
N HIS A 196 23.45 25.34 -11.34
CA HIS A 196 24.20 24.24 -10.73
C HIS A 196 23.26 23.14 -10.27
N PRO A 197 23.58 21.85 -10.50
CA PRO A 197 22.75 20.75 -10.04
C PRO A 197 22.78 20.66 -8.51
N LEU A 198 21.61 20.69 -7.90
CA LEU A 198 21.43 20.53 -6.45
C LEU A 198 21.52 19.05 -6.05
N TYR A 199 21.05 18.16 -6.90
CA TYR A 199 21.18 16.72 -6.70
C TYR A 199 22.51 16.23 -7.28
N LYS A 200 23.41 15.78 -6.39
CA LYS A 200 24.72 15.26 -6.84
C LYS A 200 24.53 13.91 -7.53
N SER A 201 24.84 13.85 -8.81
CA SER A 201 24.96 12.62 -9.57
C SER A 201 26.43 12.43 -9.99
N ASP A 202 26.98 11.26 -9.73
CA ASP A 202 28.31 10.90 -10.22
C ASP A 202 28.18 10.35 -11.65
N MET A 203 28.91 10.92 -12.59
CA MET A 203 28.95 10.43 -13.98
C MET A 203 29.86 9.22 -14.16
N GLN A 204 30.77 8.96 -13.21
CA GLN A 204 31.80 7.91 -13.30
C GLN A 204 31.60 6.79 -12.28
N GLY A 205 30.73 6.97 -11.30
CA GLY A 205 30.47 6.03 -10.22
C GLY A 205 28.99 5.74 -10.00
N THR A 206 28.70 4.91 -9.00
CA THR A 206 27.32 4.62 -8.58
C THR A 206 26.76 5.80 -7.80
N THR A 207 25.67 6.41 -8.28
CA THR A 207 24.98 7.49 -7.56
C THR A 207 24.08 6.88 -6.48
N PRO A 208 24.35 7.09 -5.18
CA PRO A 208 23.43 6.70 -4.14
C PRO A 208 22.19 7.61 -4.19
N TYR A 209 21.02 7.04 -4.46
CA TYR A 209 19.79 7.79 -4.44
C TYR A 209 19.28 7.88 -2.98
N ALA A 210 19.50 9.03 -2.35
CA ALA A 210 19.04 9.35 -1.02
C ALA A 210 18.59 10.83 -0.95
N LEU A 211 17.60 11.13 -0.13
CA LEU A 211 17.15 12.49 0.20
C LEU A 211 17.21 12.65 1.70
N ASP A 212 17.92 13.66 2.17
CA ASP A 212 18.10 13.97 3.60
C ASP A 212 18.41 12.71 4.45
N GLY A 213 19.30 11.86 3.95
CA GLY A 213 19.68 10.60 4.60
C GLY A 213 18.70 9.43 4.42
N ALA A 214 17.48 9.66 3.95
CA ALA A 214 16.53 8.60 3.64
C ALA A 214 16.79 7.98 2.25
N PRO A 215 16.94 6.65 2.12
CA PRO A 215 17.17 6.00 0.84
C PRO A 215 15.93 6.06 -0.06
N ILE A 216 16.15 6.20 -1.36
CA ILE A 216 15.08 6.16 -2.36
C ILE A 216 15.08 4.80 -3.04
N TYR A 217 13.92 4.16 -3.03
CA TYR A 217 13.67 2.88 -3.68
C TYR A 217 12.85 3.10 -4.96
N PHE A 218 13.27 2.45 -6.03
CA PHE A 218 12.59 2.52 -7.32
C PHE A 218 12.04 1.14 -7.67
N PRO A 219 10.72 0.91 -7.54
CA PRO A 219 10.12 -0.36 -7.91
C PRO A 219 10.34 -0.64 -9.40
N GLU A 220 11.06 -1.72 -9.70
CA GLU A 220 11.33 -2.16 -11.08
C GLU A 220 10.35 -3.26 -11.53
N ASN A 221 9.47 -3.70 -10.63
CA ASN A 221 8.43 -4.71 -10.89
C ASN A 221 7.16 -4.14 -11.54
N GLY A 222 7.12 -2.85 -11.88
CA GLY A 222 5.96 -2.19 -12.48
C GLY A 222 4.79 -1.93 -11.50
N SER A 223 5.02 -2.06 -10.20
CA SER A 223 3.97 -1.85 -9.19
C SER A 223 3.61 -0.38 -8.96
N PHE A 224 4.51 0.56 -9.30
CA PHE A 224 4.31 1.97 -9.02
C PHE A 224 3.37 2.64 -10.04
N ASP A 225 2.23 3.11 -9.56
CA ASP A 225 1.24 3.80 -10.39
C ASP A 225 1.59 5.29 -10.54
N THR A 226 2.18 5.63 -11.68
CA THR A 226 2.58 7.00 -12.03
C THR A 226 1.40 7.91 -12.36
N SER A 227 0.20 7.37 -12.54
CA SER A 227 -1.01 8.17 -12.74
C SER A 227 -1.54 8.78 -11.44
N VAL A 228 -1.17 8.21 -10.30
CA VAL A 228 -1.63 8.62 -8.95
C VAL A 228 -0.56 9.42 -8.22
N ALA A 229 0.67 8.92 -8.19
CA ALA A 229 1.75 9.56 -7.47
C ALA A 229 3.07 9.51 -8.27
N ARG A 230 3.97 10.43 -7.96
CA ARG A 230 5.35 10.44 -8.47
C ARG A 230 6.34 9.90 -7.46
N MET A 231 6.09 10.16 -6.18
CA MET A 231 6.96 9.80 -5.07
C MET A 231 6.14 9.68 -3.79
N VAL A 232 6.47 8.73 -2.95
CA VAL A 232 5.89 8.50 -1.63
C VAL A 232 7.01 8.46 -0.62
N ALA A 233 6.95 9.28 0.42
CA ALA A 233 7.89 9.26 1.53
C ALA A 233 7.16 8.97 2.83
N GLY A 234 7.86 8.38 3.79
CA GLY A 234 7.27 8.13 5.09
C GLY A 234 8.13 7.30 6.02
N ASN A 235 7.53 6.94 7.15
CA ASN A 235 8.09 6.02 8.11
C ASN A 235 7.55 4.61 7.87
N PHE A 236 8.25 3.84 7.05
CA PHE A 236 7.83 2.48 6.69
C PHE A 236 7.91 1.48 7.85
N LYS A 237 8.63 1.79 8.93
CA LYS A 237 8.62 0.98 10.16
C LYS A 237 7.27 0.96 10.85
N GLN A 238 6.40 1.96 10.57
CA GLN A 238 5.02 1.99 11.04
C GLN A 238 4.10 1.08 10.19
N LEU A 239 4.54 0.62 9.01
CA LEU A 239 3.86 -0.39 8.23
C LEU A 239 4.29 -1.77 8.72
N VAL A 240 3.36 -2.53 9.26
CA VAL A 240 3.60 -3.90 9.74
C VAL A 240 2.91 -4.90 8.84
N TYR A 241 3.58 -6.01 8.57
CA TYR A 241 2.98 -7.12 7.81
C TYR A 241 3.33 -8.46 8.44
N ALA A 242 2.48 -9.44 8.24
CA ALA A 242 2.71 -10.81 8.67
C ALA A 242 2.28 -11.80 7.59
N ILE A 243 3.06 -12.84 7.43
CA ILE A 243 2.80 -13.93 6.47
C ILE A 243 2.03 -15.01 7.22
N ARG A 244 0.88 -15.43 6.68
CA ARG A 244 0.12 -16.57 7.18
C ARG A 244 0.57 -17.87 6.53
N GLN A 245 0.75 -17.86 5.23
CA GLN A 245 1.20 -18.98 4.44
C GLN A 245 2.20 -18.45 3.41
N ASP A 246 3.39 -18.95 3.47
CA ASP A 246 4.42 -18.65 2.49
C ASP A 246 4.04 -19.24 1.13
N VAL A 247 4.79 -18.94 0.10
CA VAL A 247 4.53 -19.41 -1.25
C VAL A 247 4.43 -20.95 -1.26
N ASP A 248 3.23 -21.44 -1.48
CA ASP A 248 2.93 -22.88 -1.61
C ASP A 248 2.64 -23.21 -3.07
N VAL A 249 3.46 -24.09 -3.62
CA VAL A 249 3.41 -24.51 -5.01
C VAL A 249 2.85 -25.91 -5.09
N LYS A 250 1.74 -26.10 -5.83
CA LYS A 250 1.13 -27.40 -6.06
C LYS A 250 0.97 -27.65 -7.54
N ILE A 251 1.41 -28.83 -7.98
CA ILE A 251 1.16 -29.34 -9.34
C ILE A 251 -0.21 -30.04 -9.33
N LEU A 252 -1.07 -29.66 -10.25
CA LEU A 252 -2.39 -30.23 -10.48
C LEU A 252 -2.37 -30.94 -11.82
N ASP A 253 -2.73 -32.20 -11.81
CA ASP A 253 -2.80 -33.10 -13.01
C ASP A 253 -4.23 -33.48 -13.42
N GLN A 254 -5.18 -33.41 -12.46
CA GLN A 254 -6.57 -33.88 -12.65
C GLN A 254 -7.58 -32.82 -12.21
N ALA A 255 -7.41 -31.57 -12.66
CA ALA A 255 -8.29 -30.48 -12.30
C ALA A 255 -9.01 -29.90 -13.52
N VAL A 256 -10.17 -29.31 -13.28
CA VAL A 256 -10.92 -28.50 -14.24
C VAL A 256 -10.76 -27.04 -13.87
N ILE A 257 -10.30 -26.22 -14.81
CA ILE A 257 -10.15 -24.78 -14.64
C ILE A 257 -11.31 -24.10 -15.34
N GLN A 258 -12.05 -23.29 -14.57
CA GLN A 258 -13.23 -22.55 -15.04
C GLN A 258 -12.97 -21.04 -15.03
N ASP A 259 -13.63 -20.31 -15.92
CA ASP A 259 -13.69 -18.87 -15.86
C ASP A 259 -14.40 -18.43 -14.56
N PRO A 260 -13.80 -17.52 -13.77
CA PRO A 260 -14.40 -17.08 -12.50
C PRO A 260 -15.72 -16.33 -12.69
N SER A 261 -15.97 -15.71 -13.84
CA SER A 261 -17.15 -14.89 -14.13
C SER A 261 -18.27 -15.71 -14.80
N THR A 262 -17.97 -16.42 -15.88
CA THR A 262 -18.96 -17.17 -16.67
C THR A 262 -19.19 -18.59 -16.15
N LYS A 263 -18.23 -19.15 -15.39
CA LYS A 263 -18.20 -20.55 -14.92
C LYS A 263 -18.02 -21.58 -16.03
N ASP A 264 -17.71 -21.13 -17.25
CA ASP A 264 -17.40 -22.02 -18.36
C ASP A 264 -16.07 -22.74 -18.12
N ILE A 265 -15.97 -23.97 -18.59
CA ILE A 265 -14.73 -24.75 -18.50
C ILE A 265 -13.75 -24.21 -19.55
N ILE A 266 -12.63 -23.64 -19.09
CA ILE A 266 -11.55 -23.17 -19.97
C ILE A 266 -10.59 -24.33 -20.28
N PHE A 267 -10.18 -25.08 -19.26
CA PHE A 267 -9.26 -26.20 -19.38
C PHE A 267 -9.76 -27.39 -18.55
N ASN A 268 -9.72 -28.57 -19.15
CA ASN A 268 -9.86 -29.84 -18.46
C ASN A 268 -8.51 -30.57 -18.56
N LEU A 269 -7.71 -30.48 -17.50
CA LEU A 269 -6.32 -30.93 -17.52
C LEU A 269 -6.17 -32.42 -17.92
N ALA A 270 -7.05 -33.29 -17.39
CA ALA A 270 -7.00 -34.72 -17.66
C ALA A 270 -7.39 -35.06 -19.10
N GLN A 271 -8.25 -34.29 -19.78
CA GLN A 271 -8.67 -34.53 -21.15
C GLN A 271 -7.78 -33.89 -22.20
N GLN A 272 -6.97 -32.92 -21.79
CA GLN A 272 -6.12 -32.11 -22.67
C GLN A 272 -4.63 -32.42 -22.47
N ASP A 273 -4.30 -33.43 -21.66
CA ASP A 273 -2.92 -33.80 -21.31
C ASP A 273 -2.11 -32.60 -20.84
N MET A 274 -2.66 -31.88 -19.82
CA MET A 274 -2.06 -30.67 -19.24
C MET A 274 -1.84 -30.85 -17.76
N ILE A 275 -0.80 -30.18 -17.25
CA ILE A 275 -0.64 -29.93 -15.82
C ILE A 275 -0.85 -28.44 -15.52
N ALA A 276 -1.21 -28.11 -14.31
CA ALA A 276 -1.29 -26.74 -13.87
C ALA A 276 -0.47 -26.53 -12.60
N LEU A 277 0.35 -25.47 -12.61
CA LEU A 277 1.08 -25.01 -11.44
C LEU A 277 0.17 -24.04 -10.67
N ARG A 278 -0.31 -24.44 -9.49
CA ARG A 278 -1.05 -23.57 -8.58
C ARG A 278 -0.12 -23.04 -7.52
N VAL A 279 0.02 -21.71 -7.47
CA VAL A 279 0.80 -21.02 -6.44
C VAL A 279 -0.14 -20.21 -5.57
N THR A 280 -0.04 -20.37 -4.26
CA THR A 280 -0.83 -19.63 -3.28
C THR A 280 0.06 -18.95 -2.25
N PHE A 281 -0.27 -17.71 -1.89
CA PHE A 281 0.41 -16.91 -0.88
C PHE A 281 -0.62 -16.19 -0.01
N ARG A 282 -0.42 -16.14 1.31
CA ARG A 282 -1.34 -15.47 2.23
C ARG A 282 -0.58 -14.55 3.15
N MET A 283 -0.97 -13.29 3.17
CA MET A 283 -0.41 -12.29 4.07
C MET A 283 -1.46 -11.30 4.56
N GLY A 284 -1.16 -10.63 5.66
CA GLY A 284 -1.91 -9.47 6.16
C GLY A 284 -0.97 -8.31 6.43
N TRP A 285 -1.49 -7.10 6.34
CA TRP A 285 -0.75 -5.89 6.71
C TRP A 285 -1.64 -4.92 7.48
N ALA A 286 -1.02 -4.03 8.21
CA ALA A 286 -1.69 -2.94 8.91
C ALA A 286 -0.73 -1.77 9.15
N MET A 287 -1.30 -0.60 9.37
CA MET A 287 -0.62 0.58 9.89
C MET A 287 -1.19 0.86 11.29
N PRO A 288 -0.53 0.40 12.37
CA PRO A 288 -1.06 0.51 13.73
C PRO A 288 -1.26 1.94 14.19
N ASN A 289 -0.40 2.86 13.75
CA ASN A 289 -0.42 4.28 14.10
C ASN A 289 -0.66 4.51 15.61
N PRO A 290 0.29 4.12 16.50
CA PRO A 290 0.13 4.26 17.94
C PRO A 290 0.09 5.73 18.35
N ALA A 291 -0.63 6.04 19.44
CA ALA A 291 -0.61 7.35 20.02
C ALA A 291 0.81 7.74 20.47
N THR A 292 1.28 8.91 20.04
CA THR A 292 2.55 9.52 20.44
C THR A 292 2.29 10.90 21.02
N ARG A 293 3.29 11.54 21.68
CA ARG A 293 3.12 12.89 22.19
C ARG A 293 2.86 13.94 21.12
N MET A 294 3.28 13.68 19.89
CA MET A 294 3.03 14.57 18.75
C MET A 294 1.74 14.19 17.98
N ASN A 295 1.21 12.99 18.21
CA ASN A 295 0.00 12.49 17.56
C ASN A 295 -0.88 11.76 18.59
N GLU A 296 -1.37 12.47 19.61
CA GLU A 296 -2.15 11.88 20.70
C GLU A 296 -3.49 11.33 20.22
N ASN A 297 -4.14 11.98 19.27
CA ASN A 297 -5.43 11.61 18.71
C ASN A 297 -5.33 10.60 17.55
N ARG A 298 -4.12 10.22 17.14
CA ARG A 298 -3.86 9.27 16.05
C ARG A 298 -4.42 9.69 14.68
N VAL A 299 -4.63 10.99 14.48
CA VAL A 299 -5.16 11.55 13.21
C VAL A 299 -4.05 11.69 12.18
N ASN A 300 -2.84 12.04 12.63
CA ASN A 300 -1.69 12.21 11.74
C ASN A 300 -1.19 10.86 11.26
N VAL A 301 -0.73 10.80 10.03
CA VAL A 301 -0.25 9.58 9.37
C VAL A 301 1.23 9.70 8.97
N PRO A 302 1.98 8.58 9.02
CA PRO A 302 3.43 8.60 8.81
C PRO A 302 3.84 8.62 7.33
N PHE A 303 2.96 8.99 6.42
CA PHE A 303 3.22 8.98 4.98
C PHE A 303 2.75 10.27 4.32
N ALA A 304 3.51 10.70 3.30
CA ALA A 304 3.16 11.78 2.38
C ALA A 304 3.53 11.40 0.95
N TYR A 305 2.94 12.04 -0.04
CA TYR A 305 3.24 11.75 -1.44
C TYR A 305 3.17 12.99 -2.32
N ILE A 306 3.87 12.93 -3.46
CA ILE A 306 3.77 13.95 -4.52
C ILE A 306 2.76 13.46 -5.54
N ASP A 307 1.74 14.27 -5.80
CA ASP A 307 0.68 13.99 -6.76
C ASP A 307 1.25 13.78 -8.18
N ALA A 308 0.61 12.91 -8.95
CA ALA A 308 0.80 12.88 -10.39
C ALA A 308 0.29 14.19 -11.02
N ALA A 309 0.76 14.51 -12.22
CA ALA A 309 0.31 15.71 -12.94
C ALA A 309 -1.17 15.69 -13.32
N THR A 310 -1.80 14.54 -13.33
CA THR A 310 -3.23 14.34 -13.63
C THR A 310 -4.01 14.30 -12.31
N ALA A 311 -4.93 15.24 -12.11
CA ALA A 311 -5.76 15.30 -10.91
C ALA A 311 -6.61 14.03 -10.78
N TYR A 312 -6.51 13.40 -9.62
CA TYR A 312 -7.37 12.29 -9.22
C TYR A 312 -8.72 12.85 -8.78
N THR A 313 -9.83 12.35 -9.30
CA THR A 313 -11.19 12.77 -8.88
C THR A 313 -11.66 11.91 -7.71
N ASP A 314 -11.33 12.32 -6.49
CA ASP A 314 -11.97 11.77 -5.30
C ASP A 314 -13.30 12.47 -5.04
N GLN A 315 -14.23 11.73 -4.49
CA GLN A 315 -15.51 12.26 -4.04
C GLN A 315 -15.43 12.72 -2.58
N THR A 316 -16.03 13.83 -2.29
CA THR A 316 -16.10 14.36 -0.92
C THR A 316 -17.16 13.60 -0.14
N VAL A 317 -16.78 13.01 1.00
CA VAL A 317 -17.67 12.36 1.96
C VAL A 317 -17.67 13.18 3.24
N THR A 318 -18.81 13.74 3.60
CA THR A 318 -18.95 14.58 4.80
C THR A 318 -19.76 13.83 5.85
N PHE A 319 -19.09 13.46 6.95
CA PHE A 319 -19.76 12.93 8.14
C PHE A 319 -20.25 14.10 8.99
N THR A 320 -21.51 14.05 9.39
CA THR A 320 -22.10 14.98 10.36
C THR A 320 -22.52 14.18 11.60
N VAL A 321 -21.83 14.43 12.71
CA VAL A 321 -22.00 13.71 13.97
C VAL A 321 -22.78 14.58 14.97
N LYS A 322 -23.89 14.04 15.46
CA LYS A 322 -24.79 14.70 16.41
C LYS A 322 -25.14 13.78 17.57
N ASP A 323 -25.56 14.39 18.68
CA ASP A 323 -26.11 13.66 19.80
C ASP A 323 -27.55 13.17 19.52
N ASN A 324 -28.09 12.33 20.42
CA ASN A 324 -29.44 11.77 20.31
C ASN A 324 -30.50 12.63 21.05
N ALA A 325 -30.35 13.95 21.09
CA ALA A 325 -31.31 14.84 21.73
C ALA A 325 -32.61 14.92 20.89
N LYS A 326 -33.75 14.66 21.54
CA LYS A 326 -35.07 14.53 20.85
C LYS A 326 -35.57 15.83 20.21
N SER A 327 -35.24 16.99 20.78
CA SER A 327 -35.79 18.27 20.29
C SER A 327 -34.81 19.10 19.46
N SER A 328 -33.51 18.97 19.68
CA SER A 328 -32.48 19.70 18.95
C SER A 328 -31.16 18.95 19.09
N PRO A 329 -30.84 18.04 18.15
CA PRO A 329 -29.57 17.33 18.16
C PRO A 329 -28.38 18.30 18.06
N ASN A 330 -27.49 18.29 19.04
CA ASN A 330 -26.30 19.12 19.05
C ASN A 330 -25.17 18.48 18.25
N ALA A 331 -24.38 19.29 17.58
CA ALA A 331 -23.14 18.85 16.94
C ALA A 331 -22.13 18.39 18.01
N ILE A 332 -21.44 17.29 17.76
CA ILE A 332 -20.41 16.78 18.66
C ILE A 332 -19.06 17.17 18.08
N ASP A 333 -18.36 18.05 18.80
CA ASP A 333 -16.99 18.43 18.51
C ASP A 333 -15.99 17.37 18.98
N GLY A 334 -14.90 17.14 18.25
CA GLY A 334 -13.85 16.20 18.61
C GLY A 334 -14.24 14.72 18.53
N ALA A 335 -15.38 14.38 17.92
CA ALA A 335 -15.72 12.96 17.68
C ALA A 335 -14.76 12.34 16.66
N ALA A 336 -14.18 11.19 17.00
CA ALA A 336 -13.26 10.47 16.12
C ALA A 336 -14.07 9.64 15.11
N VAL A 337 -14.05 10.07 13.86
CA VAL A 337 -14.60 9.33 12.71
C VAL A 337 -13.47 8.53 12.08
N ASN A 338 -13.57 7.22 12.09
CA ASN A 338 -12.65 6.30 11.46
C ASN A 338 -13.31 5.69 10.23
N VAL A 339 -12.73 5.91 9.06
CA VAL A 339 -13.18 5.31 7.80
C VAL A 339 -12.09 4.36 7.33
N ASN A 340 -12.34 3.07 7.50
CA ASN A 340 -11.44 1.98 7.08
C ASN A 340 -9.95 2.20 7.47
N GLY A 341 -9.71 2.67 8.70
CA GLY A 341 -8.37 2.91 9.25
C GLY A 341 -7.90 4.36 9.26
N SER A 342 -8.51 5.25 8.45
CA SER A 342 -8.23 6.69 8.48
C SER A 342 -9.11 7.40 9.51
N ILE A 343 -8.50 8.14 10.42
CA ILE A 343 -9.21 8.83 11.51
C ILE A 343 -9.20 10.33 11.28
N ARG A 344 -10.37 10.99 11.42
CA ARG A 344 -10.52 12.44 11.50
C ARG A 344 -11.40 12.82 12.68
N LEU A 345 -11.10 13.95 13.29
CA LEU A 345 -11.94 14.52 14.33
C LEU A 345 -12.96 15.46 13.70
N THR A 346 -14.16 15.47 14.26
CA THR A 346 -15.16 16.48 13.89
C THR A 346 -14.79 17.85 14.44
N GLY A 347 -15.10 18.91 13.68
CA GLY A 347 -15.00 20.27 14.14
C GLY A 347 -16.18 20.69 15.02
N THR A 348 -16.20 21.96 15.43
CA THR A 348 -17.28 22.57 16.25
C THR A 348 -18.66 22.49 15.61
N ASP A 349 -18.74 22.32 14.30
CA ASP A 349 -19.98 22.09 13.54
C ASP A 349 -20.39 20.59 13.50
N GLY A 350 -19.60 19.71 14.14
CA GLY A 350 -19.79 18.26 14.15
C GLY A 350 -19.46 17.59 12.83
N THR A 351 -18.72 18.25 11.93
CA THR A 351 -18.41 17.67 10.60
C THR A 351 -16.98 17.14 10.52
N ALA A 352 -16.81 16.02 9.78
CA ALA A 352 -15.52 15.48 9.38
C ALA A 352 -15.57 15.13 7.88
N VAL A 353 -14.61 15.65 7.11
CA VAL A 353 -14.59 15.51 5.65
C VAL A 353 -13.52 14.52 5.22
N PHE A 354 -13.88 13.57 4.37
CA PHE A 354 -12.99 12.60 3.75
C PHE A 354 -13.04 12.75 2.21
N HIS A 355 -11.94 12.44 1.56
CA HIS A 355 -11.86 12.35 0.10
C HIS A 355 -11.60 10.89 -0.26
N LEU A 356 -12.58 10.23 -0.87
CA LEU A 356 -12.60 8.79 -1.14
C LEU A 356 -12.90 8.52 -2.61
N ARG A 357 -12.32 7.44 -3.13
CA ARG A 357 -12.70 6.88 -4.44
C ARG A 357 -14.10 6.28 -4.37
N ALA A 358 -14.69 6.03 -5.53
CA ALA A 358 -15.90 5.22 -5.60
C ALA A 358 -15.64 3.82 -5.01
N GLY A 359 -16.54 3.36 -4.14
CA GLY A 359 -16.40 2.09 -3.42
C GLY A 359 -17.21 2.06 -2.12
N GLU A 360 -17.13 0.94 -1.40
CA GLU A 360 -17.76 0.76 -0.09
C GLU A 360 -16.70 0.80 1.01
N TYR A 361 -16.97 1.58 2.06
CA TYR A 361 -16.03 1.80 3.15
C TYR A 361 -16.72 1.62 4.50
N PRO A 362 -16.25 0.68 5.35
CA PRO A 362 -16.71 0.58 6.72
C PRO A 362 -16.24 1.79 7.52
N TYR A 363 -17.11 2.31 8.38
CA TYR A 363 -16.76 3.40 9.28
C TYR A 363 -17.16 3.11 10.72
N SER A 364 -16.49 3.76 11.65
CA SER A 364 -16.85 3.82 13.06
C SER A 364 -16.69 5.24 13.59
N VAL A 365 -17.63 5.66 14.44
CA VAL A 365 -17.62 6.99 15.09
C VAL A 365 -17.62 6.80 16.59
N LYS A 366 -16.69 7.49 17.28
CA LYS A 366 -16.56 7.45 18.74
C LYS A 366 -16.43 8.88 19.28
N ALA A 367 -17.04 9.15 20.41
CA ALA A 367 -16.84 10.38 21.17
C ALA A 367 -16.94 10.08 22.67
N ASP A 368 -16.26 10.88 23.48
CA ASP A 368 -16.28 10.76 24.94
C ASP A 368 -17.70 10.99 25.47
N GLY A 369 -18.17 10.10 26.34
CA GLY A 369 -19.53 10.16 26.89
C GLY A 369 -20.62 9.60 25.98
N TYR A 370 -20.26 9.02 24.82
CA TYR A 370 -21.21 8.46 23.87
C TYR A 370 -20.90 7.00 23.52
N ARG A 371 -21.93 6.24 23.11
CA ARG A 371 -21.77 4.88 22.61
C ARG A 371 -21.27 4.92 21.16
N PRO A 372 -20.24 4.14 20.80
CA PRO A 372 -19.73 4.09 19.44
C PRO A 372 -20.80 3.61 18.45
N GLN A 373 -20.78 4.18 17.24
CA GLN A 373 -21.61 3.75 16.11
C GLN A 373 -20.72 3.26 14.96
N THR A 374 -21.20 2.25 14.25
CA THR A 374 -20.51 1.67 13.09
C THR A 374 -21.47 1.57 11.90
N GLY A 375 -20.94 1.62 10.70
CA GLY A 375 -21.72 1.48 9.47
C GLY A 375 -20.83 1.32 8.25
N THR A 376 -21.44 1.33 7.07
CA THR A 376 -20.76 1.32 5.78
C THR A 376 -21.24 2.50 4.95
N VAL A 377 -20.33 3.22 4.31
CA VAL A 377 -20.64 4.28 3.35
C VAL A 377 -20.29 3.82 1.94
N THR A 378 -21.23 3.96 1.03
CA THR A 378 -21.04 3.71 -0.41
C THR A 378 -20.76 5.04 -1.09
N VAL A 379 -19.59 5.18 -1.69
CA VAL A 379 -19.15 6.36 -2.44
C VAL A 379 -19.37 6.10 -3.93
N ALA A 380 -20.24 6.91 -4.53
CA ALA A 380 -20.50 6.91 -5.99
C ALA A 380 -19.79 8.11 -6.66
N ALA A 381 -20.26 8.52 -7.83
CA ALA A 381 -19.66 9.61 -8.61
C ALA A 381 -20.01 11.04 -8.11
N ALA A 382 -20.57 11.18 -6.90
CA ALA A 382 -20.98 12.48 -6.33
C ALA A 382 -20.62 12.56 -4.84
N ALA A 383 -20.60 13.78 -4.28
CA ALA A 383 -20.40 14.02 -2.86
C ALA A 383 -21.45 13.30 -2.00
N VAL A 384 -21.03 12.63 -0.93
CA VAL A 384 -21.88 11.79 -0.09
C VAL A 384 -21.95 12.38 1.32
N PRO A 385 -23.12 12.89 1.77
CA PRO A 385 -23.35 13.25 3.17
C PRO A 385 -23.69 12.00 3.98
N VAL A 386 -23.08 11.83 5.15
CA VAL A 386 -23.33 10.75 6.09
C VAL A 386 -23.73 11.34 7.45
N ALA A 387 -24.98 11.15 7.87
CA ALA A 387 -25.43 11.58 9.17
C ALA A 387 -25.26 10.45 10.19
N VAL A 388 -24.59 10.73 11.31
CA VAL A 388 -24.37 9.78 12.41
C VAL A 388 -24.88 10.38 13.70
N THR A 389 -25.73 9.62 14.42
CA THR A 389 -26.25 10.00 15.72
C THR A 389 -25.64 9.12 16.81
N LEU A 390 -24.98 9.73 17.79
CA LEU A 390 -24.38 9.02 18.92
C LEU A 390 -25.30 9.07 20.15
N PRO A 391 -25.75 7.91 20.65
CA PRO A 391 -26.47 7.86 21.92
C PRO A 391 -25.52 8.05 23.11
N ALA A 392 -25.93 8.78 24.13
CA ALA A 392 -25.15 8.95 25.34
C ALA A 392 -24.86 7.59 26.00
N SER A 393 -23.65 7.44 26.54
CA SER A 393 -23.31 6.29 27.40
C SER A 393 -24.06 6.43 28.72
N GLN A 394 -24.81 5.40 29.11
CA GLN A 394 -25.45 5.33 30.46
C GLN A 394 -24.38 5.19 31.53
#